data_df67441e9cdd35f8eaeb0da5568692b7
#
_entry.id   df67441e9cdd35f8eaeb0da5568692b7
#
_cell.length_a   1.000
_cell.length_b   1.000
_cell.length_c   1.000
_cell.angle_alpha   90.00
_cell.angle_beta   90.00
_cell.angle_gamma   90.00
#
_symmetry.space_group_name_H-M   'P 1'
#
loop_
_entity.id
_entity.type
_entity.pdbx_description
1 polymer ?
#
loop_
_entity_poly.entity_id
_entity_poly.type
_entity_poly.pdbx_seq_one_letter_code
_entity_poly.pdbx_strand_id
1 'polypeptide(L)'
;MRKQEIDFILGKMLDSHGNVSDLNITVGKPFQVEASGQLTGVELDPPFSKLTPFQSEIFAMNLINQDHRLTETLIAEGSCDSSYELPGKARFRVNIFSQRGNYSIVLRKLETRIPT
;
A
#
# COMPACT_ATOMS: atom_id res chain seq x y z
N MET A 1 -12.75 -6.65 -1.67
CA MET A 1 -11.50 -6.90 -0.91
C MET A 1 -11.69 -6.40 0.50
N ARG A 2 -11.40 -7.24 1.46
CA ARG A 2 -11.58 -6.91 2.88
C ARG A 2 -10.29 -6.42 3.51
N LYS A 3 -10.41 -5.76 4.67
CA LYS A 3 -9.25 -5.31 5.42
C LYS A 3 -8.27 -6.46 5.72
N GLN A 4 -8.78 -7.65 6.05
CA GLN A 4 -7.94 -8.81 6.31
C GLN A 4 -7.12 -9.22 5.09
N GLU A 5 -7.68 -9.10 3.89
CA GLU A 5 -6.97 -9.40 2.65
C GLU A 5 -5.88 -8.36 2.36
N ILE A 6 -6.19 -7.09 2.64
CA ILE A 6 -5.21 -6.02 2.51
C ILE A 6 -4.06 -6.23 3.48
N ASP A 7 -4.37 -6.53 4.74
CA ASP A 7 -3.35 -6.79 5.75
C ASP A 7 -2.50 -8.01 5.38
N PHE A 8 -3.12 -9.04 4.79
CA PHE A 8 -2.40 -10.21 4.29
C PHE A 8 -1.41 -9.84 3.19
N ILE A 9 -1.85 -9.04 2.22
CA ILE A 9 -1.00 -8.61 1.11
C ILE A 9 0.17 -7.77 1.63
N LEU A 10 -0.12 -6.78 2.47
CA LEU A 10 0.92 -5.92 3.05
C LEU A 10 1.93 -6.73 3.88
N GLY A 11 1.45 -7.68 4.66
CA GLY A 11 2.30 -8.56 5.44
C GLY A 11 3.21 -9.41 4.57
N LYS A 12 2.69 -9.97 3.49
CA LYS A 12 3.48 -10.76 2.54
C LYS A 12 4.55 -9.90 1.85
N MET A 13 4.19 -8.68 1.47
CA MET A 13 5.16 -7.76 0.87
C MET A 13 6.26 -7.39 1.87
N LEU A 14 5.87 -7.08 3.11
CA LEU A 14 6.83 -6.69 4.14
C LEU A 14 7.80 -7.82 4.48
N ASP A 15 7.32 -9.05 4.47
CA ASP A 15 8.11 -10.23 4.83
C ASP A 15 8.86 -10.84 3.65
N SER A 16 8.67 -10.32 2.43
CA SER A 16 9.24 -10.91 1.22
C SER A 16 10.75 -10.81 1.13
N HIS A 17 11.32 -9.78 1.71
CA HIS A 17 12.76 -9.50 1.68
C HIS A 17 13.20 -8.90 3.00
N GLY A 18 14.49 -8.94 3.29
CA GLY A 18 15.07 -8.22 4.42
C GLY A 18 15.14 -6.72 4.13
N ASN A 19 14.99 -5.91 5.17
CA ASN A 19 15.12 -4.45 5.09
C ASN A 19 14.17 -3.79 4.09
N VAL A 20 12.92 -4.24 4.05
CA VAL A 20 11.89 -3.60 3.24
C VAL A 20 11.56 -2.23 3.83
N SER A 21 11.69 -1.18 3.04
CA SER A 21 11.39 0.19 3.43
C SER A 21 10.09 0.72 2.83
N ASP A 22 9.80 0.36 1.59
CA ASP A 22 8.64 0.87 0.87
C ASP A 22 7.89 -0.28 0.19
N LEU A 23 6.56 -0.14 0.13
CA LEU A 23 5.68 -1.03 -0.62
C LEU A 23 5.05 -0.22 -1.75
N ASN A 24 5.15 -0.72 -2.98
CA ASN A 24 4.60 -0.05 -4.16
C ASN A 24 3.52 -0.91 -4.79
N ILE A 25 2.35 -0.32 -5.00
CA ILE A 25 1.19 -1.00 -5.56
C ILE A 25 0.69 -0.19 -6.76
N THR A 26 0.78 -0.79 -7.95
CA THR A 26 0.38 -0.16 -9.20
C THR A 26 -0.51 -1.12 -9.98
N VAL A 27 -1.59 -0.59 -10.55
CA VAL A 27 -2.53 -1.39 -11.34
C VAL A 27 -1.82 -2.08 -12.51
N GLY A 28 -2.12 -3.35 -12.69
CA GLY A 28 -1.61 -4.14 -13.80
C GLY A 28 -0.16 -4.55 -13.71
N LYS A 29 0.53 -4.18 -12.63
CA LYS A 29 1.91 -4.57 -12.38
C LYS A 29 2.01 -5.47 -11.17
N PRO A 30 3.02 -6.33 -11.10
CA PRO A 30 3.29 -7.08 -9.88
C PRO A 30 3.52 -6.13 -8.70
N PHE A 31 3.19 -6.59 -7.52
CA PHE A 31 3.54 -5.85 -6.31
C PHE A 31 5.05 -5.72 -6.21
N GLN A 32 5.54 -4.58 -5.74
CA GLN A 32 6.96 -4.30 -5.64
C GLN A 32 7.28 -3.73 -4.27
N VAL A 33 8.48 -4.06 -3.79
CA VAL A 33 9.01 -3.49 -2.54
C VAL A 33 10.36 -2.87 -2.82
N GLU A 34 10.70 -1.83 -2.06
CA GLU A 34 12.07 -1.36 -2.00
C GLU A 34 12.73 -2.02 -0.79
N ALA A 35 13.75 -2.82 -1.07
CA ALA A 35 14.48 -3.55 -0.04
C ALA A 35 15.98 -3.27 -0.21
N SER A 36 16.62 -2.78 0.84
CA SER A 36 18.04 -2.42 0.83
C SER A 36 18.40 -1.49 -0.35
N GLY A 37 17.51 -0.53 -0.63
CA GLY A 37 17.71 0.45 -1.68
C GLY A 37 17.41 -0.04 -3.11
N GLN A 38 16.89 -1.25 -3.28
CA GLN A 38 16.59 -1.80 -4.59
C GLN A 38 15.11 -2.15 -4.71
N LEU A 39 14.51 -1.78 -5.84
CA LEU A 39 13.12 -2.12 -6.15
C LEU A 39 13.05 -3.56 -6.65
N THR A 40 12.23 -4.37 -6.00
CA THR A 40 12.14 -5.81 -6.26
C THR A 40 10.68 -6.23 -6.34
N GLY A 41 10.35 -7.10 -7.30
CA GLY A 41 9.02 -7.67 -7.43
C GLY A 41 8.70 -8.67 -6.33
N VAL A 42 7.44 -8.73 -5.93
CA VAL A 42 6.92 -9.69 -4.97
C VAL A 42 5.83 -10.50 -5.65
N GLU A 43 6.02 -11.80 -5.73
CA GLU A 43 5.00 -12.67 -6.30
C GLU A 43 4.01 -13.10 -5.22
N LEU A 44 2.74 -12.90 -5.50
CA LEU A 44 1.65 -13.38 -4.66
C LEU A 44 0.82 -14.36 -5.48
N ASP A 45 0.24 -15.33 -4.79
CA ASP A 45 -0.62 -16.30 -5.45
C ASP A 45 -1.90 -15.66 -5.96
N PRO A 46 -2.43 -16.12 -7.11
CA PRO A 46 -3.74 -15.66 -7.56
C PRO A 46 -4.80 -15.80 -6.45
N PRO A 47 -5.78 -14.89 -6.34
CA PRO A 47 -6.09 -13.81 -7.27
C PRO A 47 -5.31 -12.52 -7.03
N PHE A 48 -4.32 -12.50 -6.14
CA PHE A 48 -3.64 -11.28 -5.70
C PHE A 48 -2.32 -11.02 -6.43
N SER A 49 -2.06 -11.69 -7.56
CA SER A 49 -0.80 -11.48 -8.28
C SER A 49 -0.67 -10.07 -8.88
N LYS A 50 -1.80 -9.49 -9.32
CA LYS A 50 -1.88 -8.12 -9.83
C LYS A 50 -3.24 -7.55 -9.49
N LEU A 51 -3.31 -6.24 -9.25
CA LEU A 51 -4.58 -5.58 -9.02
C LEU A 51 -5.20 -5.08 -10.31
N THR A 52 -6.50 -5.27 -10.46
CA THR A 52 -7.30 -4.60 -11.48
C THR A 52 -7.55 -3.15 -11.03
N PRO A 53 -7.99 -2.25 -11.95
CA PRO A 53 -8.36 -0.89 -11.54
C PRO A 53 -9.40 -0.85 -10.43
N PHE A 54 -10.39 -1.72 -10.47
CA PHE A 54 -11.42 -1.79 -9.43
C PHE A 54 -10.82 -2.22 -8.08
N GLN A 55 -9.97 -3.22 -8.08
CA GLN A 55 -9.31 -3.70 -6.86
C GLN A 55 -8.38 -2.63 -6.28
N SER A 56 -7.67 -1.88 -7.12
CA SER A 56 -6.81 -0.79 -6.67
C SER A 56 -7.61 0.29 -5.97
N GLU A 57 -8.79 0.64 -6.52
CA GLU A 57 -9.68 1.61 -5.90
C GLU A 57 -10.15 1.14 -4.53
N ILE A 58 -10.59 -0.12 -4.44
CA ILE A 58 -11.03 -0.70 -3.17
C ILE A 58 -9.88 -0.74 -2.16
N PHE A 59 -8.69 -1.12 -2.61
CA PHE A 59 -7.50 -1.15 -1.77
C PHE A 59 -7.21 0.23 -1.19
N ALA A 60 -7.22 1.25 -2.04
CA ALA A 60 -6.98 2.63 -1.62
C ALA A 60 -8.02 3.10 -0.60
N MET A 61 -9.30 2.84 -0.87
CA MET A 61 -10.37 3.25 0.03
C MET A 61 -10.26 2.59 1.40
N ASN A 62 -9.86 1.33 1.45
CA ASN A 62 -9.66 0.65 2.73
C ASN A 62 -8.46 1.20 3.50
N LEU A 63 -7.40 1.58 2.80
CA LEU A 63 -6.22 2.15 3.46
C LEU A 63 -6.51 3.47 4.14
N ILE A 64 -7.41 4.27 3.60
CA ILE A 64 -7.83 5.54 4.21
C ILE A 64 -9.09 5.38 5.07
N ASN A 65 -9.50 4.13 5.32
CA ASN A 65 -10.64 3.79 6.16
C ASN A 65 -11.93 4.52 5.75
N GLN A 66 -12.11 4.72 4.44
CA GLN A 66 -13.25 5.40 3.84
C GLN A 66 -13.50 6.80 4.44
N ASP A 67 -12.46 7.46 4.88
CA ASP A 67 -12.52 8.80 5.43
C ASP A 67 -12.98 9.80 4.36
N HIS A 68 -14.04 10.54 4.64
CA HIS A 68 -14.61 11.47 3.67
C HIS A 68 -13.65 12.57 3.25
N ARG A 69 -12.91 13.13 4.18
CA ARG A 69 -11.97 14.23 3.90
C ARG A 69 -10.85 13.76 3.01
N LEU A 70 -10.30 12.59 3.30
CA LEU A 70 -9.23 12.00 2.48
C LEU A 70 -9.74 11.61 1.10
N THR A 71 -10.94 11.05 1.02
CA THR A 71 -11.55 10.71 -0.25
C THR A 71 -11.79 11.95 -1.11
N GLU A 72 -12.33 13.02 -0.52
CA GLU A 72 -12.54 14.28 -1.23
C GLU A 72 -11.24 14.88 -1.73
N THR A 73 -10.20 14.85 -0.90
CA THR A 73 -8.86 15.33 -1.29
C THR A 73 -8.32 14.51 -2.46
N LEU A 74 -8.44 13.20 -2.39
CA LEU A 74 -7.97 12.32 -3.46
C LEU A 74 -8.67 12.62 -4.78
N ILE A 75 -9.98 12.81 -4.75
CA ILE A 75 -10.76 13.12 -5.95
C ILE A 75 -10.43 14.51 -6.48
N ALA A 76 -10.37 15.50 -5.61
CA ALA A 76 -10.18 16.90 -6.01
C ALA A 76 -8.75 17.21 -6.44
N GLU A 77 -7.78 16.65 -5.77
CA GLU A 77 -6.36 16.98 -5.98
C GLU A 77 -5.58 15.87 -6.69
N GLY A 78 -6.17 14.70 -6.86
CA GLY A 78 -5.51 13.56 -7.48
C GLY A 78 -4.53 12.82 -6.60
N SER A 79 -4.43 13.19 -5.32
CA SER A 79 -3.59 12.49 -4.36
C SER A 79 -4.02 12.79 -2.93
N CYS A 80 -3.67 11.91 -2.02
CA CYS A 80 -3.82 12.17 -0.59
C CYS A 80 -2.76 11.42 0.21
N ASP A 81 -2.50 11.92 1.41
CA ASP A 81 -1.59 11.29 2.36
C ASP A 81 -2.38 10.81 3.57
N SER A 82 -1.98 9.65 4.09
CA SER A 82 -2.59 9.07 5.26
C SER A 82 -1.55 8.26 6.02
N SER A 83 -1.99 7.57 7.06
CA SER A 83 -1.17 6.59 7.76
C SER A 83 -1.96 5.31 7.94
N TYR A 84 -1.26 4.21 8.01
CA TYR A 84 -1.88 2.91 8.19
C TYR A 84 -1.06 2.06 9.13
N GLU A 85 -1.73 1.42 10.08
CA GLU A 85 -1.08 0.49 10.99
C GLU A 85 -1.41 -0.94 10.59
N LEU A 86 -0.36 -1.72 10.32
CA LEU A 86 -0.48 -3.16 10.14
C LEU A 86 -0.29 -3.80 11.51
N PRO A 87 -1.36 -4.34 12.12
CA PRO A 87 -1.30 -4.78 13.51
C PRO A 87 -0.17 -5.77 13.77
N GLY A 88 0.63 -5.46 14.81
CA GLY A 88 1.73 -6.32 15.24
C GLY A 88 2.95 -6.33 14.33
N LYS A 89 2.96 -5.56 13.24
CA LYS A 89 4.06 -5.61 12.26
C LYS A 89 4.71 -4.26 11.99
N ALA A 90 3.93 -3.26 11.57
CA ALA A 90 4.51 -2.00 11.15
C ALA A 90 3.47 -0.89 11.04
N ARG A 91 3.94 0.35 11.07
CA ARG A 91 3.14 1.52 10.70
C ARG A 91 3.70 2.07 9.41
N PHE A 92 2.81 2.59 8.57
CA PHE A 92 3.17 3.13 7.27
C PHE A 92 2.65 4.55 7.11
N ARG A 93 3.45 5.37 6.45
CA ARG A 93 2.96 6.57 5.81
C ARG A 93 2.47 6.17 4.43
N VAL A 94 1.23 6.54 4.11
CA VAL A 94 0.57 6.12 2.87
C VAL A 94 0.41 7.33 1.96
N ASN A 95 0.84 7.18 0.72
CA ASN A 95 0.54 8.15 -0.33
C ASN A 95 -0.26 7.44 -1.42
N ILE A 96 -1.43 7.96 -1.73
CA ILE A 96 -2.29 7.46 -2.80
C ILE A 96 -2.37 8.56 -3.85
N PHE A 97 -2.13 8.23 -5.10
CA PHE A 97 -2.17 9.20 -6.18
C PHE A 97 -2.78 8.60 -7.44
N SER A 98 -3.42 9.48 -8.22
CA SER A 98 -4.00 9.12 -9.50
C SER A 98 -2.93 9.16 -10.57
N GLN A 99 -2.83 8.08 -11.34
CA GLN A 99 -1.90 7.97 -12.45
C GLN A 99 -2.62 7.31 -13.62
N ARG A 100 -2.77 8.04 -14.72
CA ARG A 100 -3.45 7.54 -15.92
C ARG A 100 -4.85 7.00 -15.64
N GLY A 101 -5.58 7.67 -14.75
CA GLY A 101 -6.94 7.28 -14.41
C GLY A 101 -7.05 6.16 -13.38
N ASN A 102 -5.93 5.64 -12.88
CA ASN A 102 -5.90 4.59 -11.87
C ASN A 102 -5.16 5.08 -10.63
N TYR A 103 -5.49 4.49 -9.48
CA TYR A 103 -4.78 4.81 -8.26
C TYR A 103 -3.51 3.97 -8.11
N SER A 104 -2.44 4.63 -7.76
CA SER A 104 -1.19 4.00 -7.33
C SER A 104 -0.97 4.31 -5.86
N ILE A 105 -0.35 3.39 -5.15
CA ILE A 105 -0.19 3.47 -3.71
C ILE A 105 1.26 3.21 -3.34
N VAL A 106 1.81 4.09 -2.52
CA VAL A 106 3.14 3.89 -1.94
C VAL A 106 3.00 3.94 -0.44
N LEU A 107 3.48 2.90 0.23
CA LEU A 107 3.51 2.84 1.69
C LEU A 107 4.97 2.84 2.14
N ARG A 108 5.34 3.83 2.92
CA ARG A 108 6.68 3.92 3.50
C ARG A 108 6.64 3.44 4.94
N LYS A 109 7.44 2.45 5.25
CA LYS A 109 7.53 1.93 6.61
C LYS A 109 8.13 2.98 7.53
N LEU A 110 7.41 3.28 8.61
CA LEU A 110 7.90 4.17 9.65
C LEU A 110 8.68 3.35 10.67
N GLU A 111 9.84 3.86 11.08
CA GLU A 111 10.59 3.23 12.15
C GLU A 111 9.92 3.59 13.48
N THR A 112 9.35 2.57 14.11
CA THR A 112 8.88 2.71 15.47
C THR A 112 9.99 2.23 16.40
N ARG A 113 10.92 3.11 16.71
CA ARG A 113 11.84 2.84 17.81
C ARG A 113 11.13 3.17 19.11
N ILE A 114 10.98 2.14 19.92
CA ILE A 114 10.63 2.36 21.31
C ILE A 114 11.92 2.81 22.00
N PRO A 115 11.99 4.06 22.50
CA PRO A 115 13.16 4.48 23.25
C PRO A 115 13.28 3.61 24.49
N THR A 116 14.36 2.97 24.63
CA THR A 116 14.67 2.28 25.86
C THR A 116 15.38 3.22 26.82
#